data_641e6b6c349c31225b30a3fde001345b
#
_entry.id   641e6b6c349c31225b30a3fde001345b
#
_cell.length_a   1.000
_cell.length_b   1.000
_cell.length_c   1.000
_cell.angle_alpha   90.00
_cell.angle_beta   90.00
_cell.angle_gamma   90.00
#
_symmetry.space_group_name_H-M   'P 1'
#
loop_
_entity.id
_entity.type
_entity.pdbx_description
1 polymer ?
#
loop_
_entity_poly.entity_id
_entity_poly.type
_entity_poly.pdbx_seq_one_letter_code
_entity_poly.pdbx_strand_id
1 'polypeptide(L)'
;HYVYEKIKKNVQLTSISGGTDIVSCFVLGNPNLPIYAGEIQCKALGMDVAIFDDNGKEIYKKKGELVCKSAFPSKPLFFWNDNNNIKLQKAYFNKYNNIWHHSDYAESTENNGYIIYGRSDATLNSGGVRIGTAELYRVVENINNVIECVAVEQKYNNDTIILLFVKLKDNIQLDESFIKIIKDKIKSNLSPKHIPAKIIDVLDIPKTKSGKIVELTIKKIVNNEKIYNLNSIANPECLEEFRKKSQITN
;
A
#
# COMPACT_ATOMS: atom_id res chain seq x y z
N HIS A 1 20.87 -1.75 0.00
CA HIS A 1 22.25 -1.44 0.46
C HIS A 1 22.53 -1.99 1.87
N TYR A 2 21.68 -1.70 2.90
CA TYR A 2 21.93 -2.09 4.29
C TYR A 2 22.25 -3.59 4.48
N VAL A 3 21.51 -4.49 3.86
CA VAL A 3 21.72 -5.94 3.99
C VAL A 3 23.10 -6.33 3.45
N TYR A 4 23.46 -5.82 2.28
CA TYR A 4 24.75 -6.12 1.64
C TYR A 4 25.94 -5.51 2.37
N GLU A 5 25.75 -4.34 3.00
CA GLU A 5 26.83 -3.66 3.75
C GLU A 5 26.98 -4.17 5.17
N LYS A 6 25.86 -4.46 5.86
CA LYS A 6 25.85 -4.68 7.31
C LYS A 6 25.57 -6.13 7.72
N ILE A 7 24.95 -6.93 6.84
CA ILE A 7 24.56 -8.31 7.18
C ILE A 7 25.36 -9.31 6.37
N LYS A 8 25.24 -9.34 5.05
CA LYS A 8 25.96 -10.30 4.20
C LYS A 8 26.08 -9.80 2.76
N LYS A 9 27.30 -9.73 2.26
CA LYS A 9 27.61 -9.26 0.88
C LYS A 9 27.12 -10.22 -0.19
N ASN A 10 27.30 -11.54 0.03
CA ASN A 10 26.94 -12.57 -0.92
C ASN A 10 25.64 -13.27 -0.47
N VAL A 11 24.51 -12.65 -0.76
CA VAL A 11 23.17 -13.18 -0.46
C VAL A 11 22.19 -12.71 -1.53
N GLN A 12 21.26 -13.55 -1.90
CA GLN A 12 20.14 -13.16 -2.74
C GLN A 12 19.08 -12.48 -1.86
N LEU A 13 18.96 -11.15 -1.97
CA LEU A 13 17.93 -10.37 -1.28
C LEU A 13 16.72 -10.22 -2.20
N THR A 14 15.64 -10.92 -1.91
CA THR A 14 14.41 -10.87 -2.71
C THR A 14 13.24 -10.36 -1.90
N SER A 15 12.29 -9.75 -2.59
CA SER A 15 10.98 -9.38 -2.04
C SER A 15 9.91 -10.36 -2.52
N ILE A 16 8.82 -10.44 -1.79
CA ILE A 16 7.64 -11.23 -2.14
C ILE A 16 6.38 -10.40 -1.99
N SER A 17 5.34 -10.68 -2.77
CA SER A 17 3.98 -10.20 -2.53
C SER A 17 2.98 -11.34 -2.66
N GLY A 18 2.09 -11.43 -1.68
CA GLY A 18 1.07 -12.46 -1.58
C GLY A 18 0.13 -12.20 -0.41
N GLY A 19 -0.52 -13.22 0.11
CA GLY A 19 -1.52 -13.03 1.15
C GLY A 19 -1.58 -14.16 2.17
N THR A 20 -2.03 -13.82 3.36
CA THR A 20 -2.26 -14.79 4.45
C THR A 20 -3.27 -15.85 4.05
N ASP A 21 -4.35 -15.47 3.38
CA ASP A 21 -5.42 -16.38 3.00
C ASP A 21 -5.01 -17.44 1.98
N ILE A 22 -4.00 -17.15 1.15
CA ILE A 22 -3.46 -18.11 0.18
C ILE A 22 -2.26 -18.87 0.72
N VAL A 23 -1.74 -18.54 1.90
CA VAL A 23 -0.55 -19.15 2.52
C VAL A 23 0.63 -19.24 1.51
N SER A 24 0.72 -18.26 0.62
CA SER A 24 1.67 -18.24 -0.51
C SER A 24 1.88 -16.81 -0.99
N CYS A 25 2.64 -16.66 -2.07
CA CYS A 25 2.83 -15.39 -2.77
C CYS A 25 2.52 -15.54 -4.26
N PHE A 26 2.10 -14.44 -4.89
CA PHE A 26 1.86 -14.37 -6.33
C PHE A 26 3.13 -14.04 -7.10
N VAL A 27 4.00 -13.23 -6.49
CA VAL A 27 5.28 -12.83 -7.07
C VAL A 27 6.38 -12.98 -6.02
N LEU A 28 7.56 -13.44 -6.46
CA LEU A 28 8.65 -13.82 -5.56
C LEU A 28 10.02 -13.75 -6.25
N GLY A 29 11.07 -14.11 -5.49
CA GLY A 29 12.42 -14.23 -5.99
C GLY A 29 12.69 -15.55 -6.69
N ASN A 30 13.67 -15.53 -7.61
CA ASN A 30 14.14 -16.71 -8.34
C ASN A 30 15.68 -16.72 -8.34
N PRO A 31 16.35 -17.78 -7.86
CA PRO A 31 17.82 -17.84 -7.79
C PRO A 31 18.49 -17.83 -9.18
N ASN A 32 17.76 -18.14 -10.24
CA ASN A 32 18.28 -18.17 -11.60
C ASN A 32 18.12 -16.84 -12.36
N LEU A 33 17.52 -15.81 -11.72
CA LEU A 33 17.28 -14.52 -12.34
C LEU A 33 18.05 -13.40 -11.63
N PRO A 34 18.46 -12.33 -12.35
CA PRO A 34 19.05 -11.16 -11.73
C PRO A 34 18.06 -10.44 -10.83
N ILE A 35 18.57 -9.71 -9.83
CA ILE A 35 17.79 -8.86 -8.95
C ILE A 35 17.91 -7.41 -9.42
N TYR A 36 16.80 -6.79 -9.71
CA TYR A 36 16.71 -5.36 -10.01
C TYR A 36 16.17 -4.61 -8.79
N ALA A 37 16.83 -3.50 -8.44
CA ALA A 37 16.43 -2.70 -7.29
C ALA A 37 15.01 -2.12 -7.49
N GLY A 38 14.13 -2.37 -6.53
CA GLY A 38 12.74 -1.90 -6.57
C GLY A 38 11.75 -2.86 -7.25
N GLU A 39 12.22 -3.99 -7.79
CA GLU A 39 11.38 -5.00 -8.43
C GLU A 39 11.34 -6.31 -7.64
N ILE A 40 10.22 -7.01 -7.72
CA ILE A 40 10.09 -8.42 -7.38
C ILE A 40 10.35 -9.23 -8.66
N GLN A 41 11.22 -10.22 -8.61
CA GLN A 41 11.84 -10.81 -9.81
C GLN A 41 10.88 -11.49 -10.79
N CYS A 42 9.86 -12.23 -10.32
CA CYS A 42 9.00 -13.00 -11.22
C CYS A 42 7.70 -13.47 -10.57
N LYS A 43 6.83 -14.06 -11.39
CA LYS A 43 5.66 -14.85 -10.93
C LYS A 43 6.10 -16.05 -10.11
N ALA A 44 5.33 -16.39 -9.08
CA ALA A 44 5.51 -17.62 -8.35
C ALA A 44 5.13 -18.83 -9.21
N LEU A 45 5.76 -19.97 -8.95
CA LEU A 45 5.46 -21.21 -9.67
C LEU A 45 4.00 -21.63 -9.43
N GLY A 46 3.30 -21.97 -10.50
CA GLY A 46 1.90 -22.36 -10.44
C GLY A 46 0.91 -21.20 -10.29
N MET A 47 1.39 -19.93 -10.33
CA MET A 47 0.56 -18.73 -10.23
C MET A 47 0.50 -18.02 -11.60
N ASP A 48 -0.67 -18.02 -12.22
CA ASP A 48 -0.92 -17.31 -13.50
C ASP A 48 -1.23 -15.83 -13.26
N VAL A 49 -0.22 -15.10 -12.81
CA VAL A 49 -0.31 -13.70 -12.43
C VAL A 49 -0.38 -12.80 -13.65
N ALA A 50 -1.23 -11.78 -13.59
CA ALA A 50 -1.31 -10.71 -14.57
C ALA A 50 -1.63 -9.37 -13.90
N ILE A 51 -1.46 -8.28 -14.64
CA ILE A 51 -1.92 -6.94 -14.28
C ILE A 51 -3.11 -6.61 -15.17
N PHE A 52 -4.25 -6.27 -14.56
CA PHE A 52 -5.47 -5.93 -15.26
C PHE A 52 -5.81 -4.44 -15.10
N ASP A 53 -6.36 -3.85 -16.17
CA ASP A 53 -7.04 -2.57 -16.08
C ASP A 53 -8.43 -2.72 -15.43
N ASP A 54 -9.13 -1.61 -15.22
CA ASP A 54 -10.47 -1.63 -14.60
C ASP A 54 -11.54 -2.35 -15.44
N ASN A 55 -11.29 -2.58 -16.73
CA ASN A 55 -12.17 -3.32 -17.64
C ASN A 55 -11.86 -4.83 -17.67
N GLY A 56 -10.87 -5.28 -16.90
CA GLY A 56 -10.44 -6.70 -16.87
C GLY A 56 -9.55 -7.11 -18.04
N LYS A 57 -8.98 -6.15 -18.76
CA LYS A 57 -8.01 -6.40 -19.83
C LYS A 57 -6.59 -6.47 -19.27
N GLU A 58 -5.82 -7.48 -19.66
CA GLU A 58 -4.42 -7.61 -19.30
C GLU A 58 -3.59 -6.47 -19.93
N ILE A 59 -2.77 -5.83 -19.10
CA ILE A 59 -1.91 -4.71 -19.49
C ILE A 59 -0.47 -4.98 -19.07
N TYR A 60 0.49 -4.41 -19.83
CA TYR A 60 1.92 -4.53 -19.58
C TYR A 60 2.55 -3.16 -19.40
N LYS A 61 3.53 -3.07 -18.49
CA LYS A 61 4.28 -1.83 -18.21
C LYS A 61 3.37 -0.65 -17.88
N LYS A 62 2.27 -0.95 -17.24
CA LYS A 62 1.28 0.02 -16.78
C LYS A 62 0.74 -0.44 -15.44
N LYS A 63 0.39 0.52 -14.61
CA LYS A 63 -0.20 0.28 -13.29
C LYS A 63 -1.64 -0.24 -13.43
N GLY A 64 -1.96 -1.25 -12.65
CA GLY A 64 -3.28 -1.87 -12.61
C GLY A 64 -3.44 -2.81 -11.42
N GLU A 65 -4.42 -3.69 -11.51
CA GLU A 65 -4.75 -4.64 -10.46
C GLU A 65 -3.97 -5.94 -10.60
N LEU A 66 -3.34 -6.39 -9.53
CA LEU A 66 -2.71 -7.71 -9.48
C LEU A 66 -3.79 -8.78 -9.41
N VAL A 67 -3.79 -9.68 -10.37
CA VAL A 67 -4.75 -10.79 -10.45
C VAL A 67 -4.04 -12.12 -10.66
N CYS A 68 -4.71 -13.22 -10.29
CA CYS A 68 -4.35 -14.57 -10.69
C CYS A 68 -5.46 -15.13 -11.57
N LYS A 69 -5.17 -15.39 -12.85
CA LYS A 69 -6.19 -15.74 -13.85
C LYS A 69 -6.67 -17.19 -13.74
N SER A 70 -5.78 -18.07 -13.32
CA SER A 70 -6.05 -19.50 -13.24
C SER A 70 -6.19 -19.96 -11.79
N ALA A 71 -6.82 -21.11 -11.60
CA ALA A 71 -6.86 -21.77 -10.30
C ALA A 71 -5.45 -22.12 -9.82
N PHE A 72 -5.20 -21.98 -8.53
CA PHE A 72 -3.90 -22.28 -7.92
C PHE A 72 -4.06 -23.14 -6.66
N PRO A 73 -3.03 -23.96 -6.31
CA PRO A 73 -3.17 -24.99 -5.28
C PRO A 73 -3.54 -24.49 -3.89
N SER A 74 -3.05 -23.32 -3.50
CA SER A 74 -3.23 -22.76 -2.16
C SER A 74 -4.43 -21.83 -2.03
N LYS A 75 -5.34 -21.80 -3.03
CA LYS A 75 -6.59 -21.06 -2.92
C LYS A 75 -7.42 -21.60 -1.74
N PRO A 76 -7.92 -20.75 -0.82
CA PRO A 76 -8.79 -21.21 0.25
C PRO A 76 -10.07 -21.83 -0.31
N LEU A 77 -10.51 -22.94 0.29
CA LEU A 77 -11.73 -23.62 -0.10
C LEU A 77 -12.97 -22.82 0.32
N PHE A 78 -12.93 -22.24 1.51
CA PHE A 78 -13.96 -21.40 2.10
C PHE A 78 -13.39 -20.59 3.26
N PHE A 79 -14.12 -19.58 3.72
CA PHE A 79 -13.81 -18.89 4.97
C PHE A 79 -14.63 -19.47 6.13
N TRP A 80 -14.11 -19.34 7.33
CA TRP A 80 -14.85 -19.78 8.53
C TRP A 80 -16.16 -19.01 8.68
N ASN A 81 -17.26 -19.74 8.95
CA ASN A 81 -18.62 -19.19 9.03
C ASN A 81 -19.01 -18.39 7.76
N ASP A 82 -18.67 -18.91 6.59
CA ASP A 82 -19.02 -18.33 5.29
C ASP A 82 -19.95 -19.25 4.50
N ASN A 83 -21.25 -19.17 4.81
CA ASN A 83 -22.24 -19.94 4.12
C ASN A 83 -22.28 -19.57 2.63
N ASN A 84 -22.23 -20.57 1.76
CA ASN A 84 -22.22 -20.41 0.30
C ASN A 84 -21.06 -19.57 -0.26
N ASN A 85 -19.95 -19.46 0.47
CA ASN A 85 -18.75 -18.71 0.06
C ASN A 85 -19.00 -17.23 -0.25
N ILE A 86 -20.00 -16.60 0.34
CA ILE A 86 -20.36 -15.19 0.07
C ILE A 86 -19.22 -14.24 0.40
N LYS A 87 -18.55 -14.45 1.53
CA LYS A 87 -17.42 -13.61 1.94
C LYS A 87 -16.21 -13.82 1.03
N LEU A 88 -15.91 -15.07 0.67
CA LEU A 88 -14.83 -15.42 -0.24
C LEU A 88 -15.05 -14.81 -1.63
N GLN A 89 -16.27 -14.94 -2.16
CA GLN A 89 -16.65 -14.36 -3.45
C GLN A 89 -16.51 -12.82 -3.42
N LYS A 90 -17.04 -12.19 -2.37
CA LYS A 90 -16.94 -10.73 -2.20
C LYS A 90 -15.50 -10.24 -2.06
N ALA A 91 -14.63 -11.00 -1.38
CA ALA A 91 -13.25 -10.60 -1.14
C ALA A 91 -12.39 -10.64 -2.39
N TYR A 92 -12.54 -11.67 -3.24
CA TYR A 92 -11.57 -11.97 -4.28
C TYR A 92 -12.12 -12.10 -5.71
N PHE A 93 -13.46 -12.26 -5.89
CA PHE A 93 -14.06 -12.52 -7.20
C PHE A 93 -15.13 -11.48 -7.60
N ASN A 94 -15.32 -10.44 -6.78
CA ASN A 94 -16.37 -9.45 -7.04
C ASN A 94 -16.01 -8.48 -8.18
N LYS A 95 -14.73 -8.17 -8.38
CA LYS A 95 -14.28 -7.23 -9.42
C LYS A 95 -14.21 -7.88 -10.80
N TYR A 96 -13.67 -9.10 -10.87
CA TYR A 96 -13.53 -9.85 -12.11
C TYR A 96 -14.09 -11.26 -11.94
N ASN A 97 -15.01 -11.65 -12.81
CA ASN A 97 -15.68 -12.94 -12.71
C ASN A 97 -14.69 -14.11 -12.88
N ASN A 98 -14.68 -15.03 -11.92
CA ASN A 98 -13.80 -16.21 -11.88
C ASN A 98 -12.29 -15.95 -11.87
N ILE A 99 -11.87 -14.70 -11.64
CA ILE A 99 -10.45 -14.32 -11.57
C ILE A 99 -10.17 -13.81 -10.16
N TRP A 100 -9.12 -14.35 -9.54
CA TRP A 100 -8.69 -13.89 -8.22
C TRP A 100 -8.13 -12.47 -8.30
N HIS A 101 -8.83 -11.51 -7.73
CA HIS A 101 -8.40 -10.13 -7.57
C HIS A 101 -7.77 -9.94 -6.20
N HIS A 102 -6.45 -9.75 -6.15
CA HIS A 102 -5.73 -9.71 -4.86
C HIS A 102 -5.86 -8.37 -4.13
N SER A 103 -6.34 -7.34 -4.81
CA SER A 103 -6.42 -5.96 -4.32
C SER A 103 -5.05 -5.35 -4.00
N ASP A 104 -4.04 -5.70 -4.79
CA ASP A 104 -2.76 -5.00 -4.85
C ASP A 104 -2.69 -4.20 -6.15
N TYR A 105 -2.26 -2.93 -6.05
CA TYR A 105 -2.00 -2.07 -7.19
C TYR A 105 -0.56 -2.25 -7.62
N ALA A 106 -0.34 -2.74 -8.83
CA ALA A 106 0.96 -3.21 -9.27
C ALA A 106 1.22 -2.93 -10.75
N GLU A 107 2.44 -3.15 -11.18
CA GLU A 107 2.90 -3.02 -12.56
C GLU A 107 3.86 -4.14 -12.92
N SER A 108 3.78 -4.67 -14.14
CA SER A 108 4.82 -5.54 -14.70
C SER A 108 5.93 -4.71 -15.36
N THR A 109 7.19 -5.11 -15.17
CA THR A 109 8.36 -4.36 -15.66
C THR A 109 8.92 -4.92 -16.97
N GLU A 110 9.87 -4.21 -17.57
CA GLU A 110 10.62 -4.66 -18.73
C GLU A 110 11.46 -5.92 -18.48
N ASN A 111 11.85 -6.12 -17.23
CA ASN A 111 12.62 -7.27 -16.78
C ASN A 111 11.75 -8.50 -16.47
N ASN A 112 10.45 -8.47 -16.80
CA ASN A 112 9.42 -9.44 -16.40
C ASN A 112 9.24 -9.54 -14.87
N GLY A 113 9.71 -8.54 -14.13
CA GLY A 113 9.47 -8.36 -12.72
C GLY A 113 8.17 -7.63 -12.42
N TYR A 114 7.96 -7.32 -11.15
CA TYR A 114 6.75 -6.64 -10.65
C TYR A 114 7.11 -5.57 -9.65
N ILE A 115 6.41 -4.43 -9.73
CA ILE A 115 6.46 -3.37 -8.72
C ILE A 115 5.11 -3.30 -8.03
N ILE A 116 5.09 -3.34 -6.70
CA ILE A 116 3.88 -3.17 -5.90
C ILE A 116 3.82 -1.73 -5.42
N TYR A 117 2.72 -1.06 -5.71
CA TYR A 117 2.45 0.34 -5.35
C TYR A 117 1.57 0.49 -4.10
N GLY A 118 1.15 -0.62 -3.50
CA GLY A 118 0.32 -0.69 -2.31
C GLY A 118 -0.99 -1.40 -2.56
N ARG A 119 -1.91 -1.28 -1.61
CA ARG A 119 -3.25 -1.88 -1.73
C ARG A 119 -4.11 -1.05 -2.67
N SER A 120 -4.86 -1.73 -3.56
CA SER A 120 -5.78 -1.06 -4.51
C SER A 120 -6.90 -0.32 -3.80
N ASP A 121 -7.38 -0.87 -2.66
CA ASP A 121 -8.43 -0.27 -1.85
C ASP A 121 -7.95 0.92 -0.99
N ALA A 122 -6.63 1.06 -0.83
CA ALA A 122 -5.97 2.17 -0.16
C ALA A 122 -5.34 3.20 -1.12
N THR A 123 -5.39 2.97 -2.44
CA THR A 123 -4.89 3.97 -3.40
C THR A 123 -5.57 5.31 -3.22
N LEU A 124 -4.81 6.38 -3.52
CA LEU A 124 -5.25 7.76 -3.45
C LEU A 124 -5.72 8.22 -4.84
N ASN A 125 -6.70 9.10 -4.90
CA ASN A 125 -7.17 9.72 -6.14
C ASN A 125 -6.98 11.23 -6.05
N SER A 126 -6.09 11.78 -6.85
CA SER A 126 -5.83 13.23 -6.90
C SER A 126 -6.17 13.77 -8.27
N GLY A 127 -7.34 14.43 -8.37
CA GLY A 127 -7.83 15.00 -9.62
C GLY A 127 -7.87 13.97 -10.76
N GLY A 128 -8.44 12.78 -10.51
CA GLY A 128 -8.60 11.69 -11.46
C GLY A 128 -7.34 10.83 -11.69
N VAL A 129 -6.22 11.12 -11.01
CA VAL A 129 -5.00 10.29 -11.09
C VAL A 129 -4.96 9.35 -9.90
N ARG A 130 -4.91 8.04 -10.17
CA ARG A 130 -4.76 7.00 -9.17
C ARG A 130 -3.30 6.87 -8.75
N ILE A 131 -3.02 7.02 -7.45
CA ILE A 131 -1.69 7.05 -6.85
C ILE A 131 -1.58 5.91 -5.83
N GLY A 132 -0.51 5.12 -5.94
CA GLY A 132 -0.19 4.11 -4.95
C GLY A 132 0.45 4.73 -3.70
N THR A 133 0.00 4.35 -2.51
CA THR A 133 0.51 4.90 -1.25
C THR A 133 2.01 4.68 -1.07
N ALA A 134 2.53 3.53 -1.53
CA ALA A 134 3.95 3.21 -1.47
C ALA A 134 4.84 4.18 -2.28
N GLU A 135 4.29 4.88 -3.27
CA GLU A 135 5.04 5.90 -4.02
C GLU A 135 5.43 7.07 -3.09
N LEU A 136 4.47 7.53 -2.28
CA LEU A 136 4.72 8.57 -1.29
C LEU A 136 5.66 8.10 -0.19
N TYR A 137 5.45 6.89 0.35
CA TYR A 137 6.27 6.36 1.45
C TYR A 137 7.75 6.26 1.06
N ARG A 138 8.07 5.74 -0.12
CA ARG A 138 9.44 5.65 -0.64
C ARG A 138 10.17 6.99 -0.71
N VAL A 139 9.46 8.08 -0.95
CA VAL A 139 10.04 9.42 -1.03
C VAL A 139 10.13 10.06 0.35
N VAL A 140 9.04 10.00 1.12
CA VAL A 140 8.91 10.72 2.39
C VAL A 140 9.76 10.09 3.49
N GLU A 141 9.80 8.76 3.59
CA GLU A 141 10.59 8.05 4.60
C GLU A 141 12.10 8.11 4.36
N ASN A 142 12.53 8.54 3.17
CA ASN A 142 13.94 8.86 2.89
C ASN A 142 14.34 10.29 3.29
N ILE A 143 13.41 11.10 3.82
CA ILE A 143 13.72 12.44 4.34
C ILE A 143 14.28 12.28 5.75
N ASN A 144 15.42 12.91 6.01
CA ASN A 144 15.99 12.94 7.36
C ASN A 144 14.95 13.46 8.36
N ASN A 145 14.92 12.82 9.54
CA ASN A 145 14.00 13.11 10.63
C ASN A 145 12.56 12.57 10.45
N VAL A 146 12.18 12.04 9.30
CA VAL A 146 10.96 11.23 9.18
C VAL A 146 11.28 9.79 9.56
N ILE A 147 10.49 9.20 10.46
CA ILE A 147 10.60 7.79 10.86
C ILE A 147 9.71 6.95 9.97
N GLU A 148 8.46 7.38 9.79
CA GLU A 148 7.42 6.64 9.09
C GLU A 148 6.32 7.60 8.64
N CYS A 149 5.55 7.23 7.62
CA CYS A 149 4.42 8.04 7.19
C CYS A 149 3.24 7.16 6.73
N VAL A 150 2.05 7.75 6.71
CA VAL A 150 0.85 7.16 6.11
C VAL A 150 0.04 8.21 5.38
N ALA A 151 -0.39 7.88 4.17
CA ALA A 151 -1.21 8.74 3.33
C ALA A 151 -2.60 8.16 3.17
N VAL A 152 -3.62 8.99 3.32
CA VAL A 152 -5.02 8.59 3.13
C VAL A 152 -5.81 9.69 2.44
N GLU A 153 -6.93 9.30 1.83
CA GLU A 153 -7.90 10.24 1.28
C GLU A 153 -8.89 10.71 2.34
N GLN A 154 -9.19 12.00 2.32
CA GLN A 154 -10.32 12.59 3.03
C GLN A 154 -11.28 13.23 2.04
N LYS A 155 -12.58 12.99 2.22
CA LYS A 155 -13.66 13.65 1.46
C LYS A 155 -13.71 15.13 1.84
N TYR A 156 -13.67 16.01 0.84
CA TYR A 156 -13.71 17.45 1.04
C TYR A 156 -14.40 18.16 -0.13
N ASN A 157 -15.45 18.91 0.13
CA ASN A 157 -16.19 19.72 -0.87
C ASN A 157 -16.54 18.96 -2.17
N ASN A 158 -17.16 17.78 -2.06
CA ASN A 158 -17.52 16.89 -3.17
C ASN A 158 -16.33 16.31 -3.98
N ASP A 159 -15.12 16.45 -3.46
CA ASP A 159 -13.89 15.86 -4.02
C ASP A 159 -13.14 15.12 -2.91
N THR A 160 -11.93 14.67 -3.20
CA THR A 160 -11.03 14.06 -2.22
C THR A 160 -9.71 14.82 -2.16
N ILE A 161 -9.15 14.89 -0.96
CA ILE A 161 -7.83 15.45 -0.71
C ILE A 161 -6.93 14.38 -0.09
N ILE A 162 -5.63 14.51 -0.31
CA ILE A 162 -4.62 13.66 0.31
C ILE A 162 -4.18 14.28 1.62
N LEU A 163 -4.33 13.54 2.72
CA LEU A 163 -3.69 13.81 4.00
C LEU A 163 -2.47 12.92 4.14
N LEU A 164 -1.33 13.50 4.48
CA LEU A 164 -0.10 12.79 4.81
C LEU A 164 0.19 12.97 6.30
N PHE A 165 0.13 11.88 7.05
CA PHE A 165 0.56 11.86 8.44
C PHE A 165 2.01 11.40 8.51
N VAL A 166 2.83 12.08 9.31
CA VAL A 166 4.25 11.79 9.48
C VAL A 166 4.60 11.60 10.95
N LYS A 167 5.31 10.52 11.24
CA LYS A 167 5.97 10.32 12.53
C LYS A 167 7.40 10.82 12.43
N LEU A 168 7.74 11.79 13.24
CA LEU A 168 9.05 12.42 13.25
C LEU A 168 9.94 11.84 14.37
N LYS A 169 11.25 12.05 14.25
CA LYS A 169 12.20 11.77 15.34
C LYS A 169 11.94 12.70 16.53
N ASP A 170 12.33 12.25 17.71
CA ASP A 170 12.18 13.02 18.94
C ASP A 170 12.83 14.42 18.79
N ASN A 171 12.16 15.42 19.39
CA ASN A 171 12.58 16.84 19.37
C ASN A 171 12.55 17.53 17.99
N ILE A 172 11.98 16.91 16.98
CA ILE A 172 11.75 17.54 15.67
C ILE A 172 10.31 18.04 15.59
N GLN A 173 10.14 19.29 15.15
CA GLN A 173 8.82 19.89 14.94
C GLN A 173 8.49 19.97 13.45
N LEU A 174 7.22 19.76 13.13
CA LEU A 174 6.69 19.93 11.78
C LEU A 174 6.34 21.41 11.56
N ASP A 175 7.35 22.22 11.34
CA ASP A 175 7.17 23.64 10.99
C ASP A 175 6.94 23.84 9.46
N GLU A 176 6.67 25.08 9.06
CA GLU A 176 6.44 25.43 7.65
C GLU A 176 7.65 25.11 6.76
N SER A 177 8.87 25.26 7.28
CA SER A 177 10.10 24.97 6.55
C SER A 177 10.23 23.48 6.25
N PHE A 178 9.92 22.63 7.23
CA PHE A 178 9.95 21.18 7.06
C PHE A 178 8.82 20.65 6.18
N ILE A 179 7.62 21.24 6.30
CA ILE A 179 6.49 20.96 5.37
C ILE A 179 6.91 21.28 3.93
N LYS A 180 7.59 22.39 3.70
CA LYS A 180 8.10 22.77 2.37
C LYS A 180 9.10 21.73 1.86
N ILE A 181 10.05 21.28 2.68
CA ILE A 181 11.04 20.25 2.31
C ILE A 181 10.32 18.97 1.85
N ILE A 182 9.31 18.52 2.60
CA ILE A 182 8.53 17.31 2.24
C ILE A 182 7.82 17.52 0.89
N LYS A 183 7.13 18.64 0.70
CA LYS A 183 6.42 18.96 -0.56
C LYS A 183 7.37 19.05 -1.76
N ASP A 184 8.51 19.69 -1.60
CA ASP A 184 9.51 19.85 -2.66
C ASP A 184 10.12 18.49 -3.03
N LYS A 185 10.39 17.61 -2.05
CA LYS A 185 10.85 16.24 -2.29
C LYS A 185 9.81 15.41 -3.05
N ILE A 186 8.55 15.48 -2.65
CA ILE A 186 7.46 14.79 -3.35
C ILE A 186 7.36 15.31 -4.79
N LYS A 187 7.36 16.63 -4.99
CA LYS A 187 7.26 17.26 -6.31
C LYS A 187 8.39 16.85 -7.24
N SER A 188 9.63 16.82 -6.75
CA SER A 188 10.83 16.54 -7.56
C SER A 188 11.00 15.07 -7.90
N ASN A 189 10.54 14.15 -7.05
CA ASN A 189 10.70 12.70 -7.26
C ASN A 189 9.48 12.00 -7.86
N LEU A 190 8.30 12.62 -7.77
CA LEU A 190 7.04 12.07 -8.27
C LEU A 190 6.37 13.05 -9.23
N SER A 191 5.27 13.69 -8.80
CA SER A 191 4.59 14.71 -9.60
C SER A 191 3.80 15.68 -8.72
N PRO A 192 3.36 16.83 -9.25
CA PRO A 192 2.49 17.76 -8.51
C PRO A 192 1.20 17.14 -7.97
N LYS A 193 0.68 16.09 -8.63
CA LYS A 193 -0.53 15.38 -8.19
C LYS A 193 -0.35 14.57 -6.91
N HIS A 194 0.89 14.25 -6.55
CA HIS A 194 1.23 13.53 -5.31
C HIS A 194 1.34 14.44 -4.09
N ILE A 195 1.33 15.76 -4.28
CA ILE A 195 1.49 16.71 -3.17
C ILE A 195 0.27 16.65 -2.27
N PRO A 196 0.44 16.32 -0.95
CA PRO A 196 -0.68 16.30 -0.02
C PRO A 196 -1.25 17.70 0.19
N ALA A 197 -2.57 17.78 0.36
CA ALA A 197 -3.23 19.02 0.75
C ALA A 197 -2.80 19.46 2.16
N LYS A 198 -2.64 18.48 3.07
CA LYS A 198 -2.20 18.71 4.44
C LYS A 198 -1.16 17.67 4.86
N ILE A 199 -0.11 18.12 5.56
CA ILE A 199 0.89 17.27 6.21
C ILE A 199 0.71 17.48 7.71
N ILE A 200 0.64 16.38 8.46
CA ILE A 200 0.25 16.37 9.88
C ILE A 200 1.24 15.48 10.63
N ASP A 201 1.85 15.99 11.69
CA ASP A 201 2.65 15.17 12.60
C ASP A 201 1.76 14.30 13.50
N VAL A 202 2.22 13.11 13.81
CA VAL A 202 1.57 12.20 14.77
C VAL A 202 2.61 11.51 15.64
N LEU A 203 2.21 11.18 16.85
CA LEU A 203 3.09 10.51 17.81
C LEU A 203 3.39 9.07 17.39
N ASP A 204 2.41 8.37 16.83
CA ASP A 204 2.58 7.00 16.34
C ASP A 204 1.61 6.70 15.18
N ILE A 205 1.96 5.70 14.37
CA ILE A 205 1.13 5.24 13.26
C ILE A 205 0.48 3.90 13.63
N PRO A 206 -0.86 3.76 13.47
CA PRO A 206 -1.56 2.56 13.86
C PRO A 206 -1.19 1.37 12.98
N LYS A 207 -0.89 0.25 13.63
CA LYS A 207 -0.42 -0.99 13.00
C LYS A 207 -1.21 -2.19 13.50
N THR A 208 -1.25 -3.22 12.67
CA THR A 208 -1.69 -4.55 13.13
C THR A 208 -0.67 -5.14 14.08
N LYS A 209 -1.06 -6.19 14.82
CA LYS A 209 -0.14 -6.96 15.68
C LYS A 209 1.06 -7.56 14.93
N SER A 210 0.96 -7.71 13.61
CA SER A 210 2.07 -8.13 12.72
C SER A 210 2.92 -6.98 12.17
N GLY A 211 2.67 -5.72 12.61
CA GLY A 211 3.45 -4.55 12.24
C GLY A 211 3.04 -3.87 10.92
N LYS A 212 1.92 -4.27 10.30
CA LYS A 212 1.44 -3.64 9.06
C LYS A 212 0.60 -2.39 9.37
N ILE A 213 0.83 -1.30 8.67
CA ILE A 213 0.02 -0.07 8.75
C ILE A 213 -1.44 -0.36 8.36
N VAL A 214 -2.39 0.20 9.11
CA VAL A 214 -3.83 0.00 8.88
C VAL A 214 -4.45 1.17 8.12
N GLU A 215 -3.98 1.42 6.91
CA GLU A 215 -4.38 2.56 6.03
C GLU A 215 -5.89 2.72 5.92
N LEU A 216 -6.62 1.63 5.68
CA LEU A 216 -8.09 1.66 5.56
C LEU A 216 -8.80 2.08 6.86
N THR A 217 -8.23 1.73 8.01
CA THR A 217 -8.79 2.17 9.30
C THR A 217 -8.59 3.68 9.47
N ILE A 218 -7.40 4.19 9.14
CA ILE A 218 -7.11 5.62 9.18
C ILE A 218 -8.02 6.37 8.21
N LYS A 219 -8.17 5.88 6.97
CA LYS A 219 -9.09 6.45 5.97
C LYS A 219 -10.52 6.56 6.50
N LYS A 220 -11.02 5.53 7.20
CA LYS A 220 -12.35 5.57 7.83
C LYS A 220 -12.43 6.62 8.95
N ILE A 221 -11.39 6.73 9.79
CA ILE A 221 -11.33 7.71 10.88
C ILE A 221 -11.41 9.13 10.36
N VAL A 222 -10.58 9.49 9.40
CA VAL A 222 -10.53 10.86 8.86
C VAL A 222 -11.81 11.25 8.11
N ASN A 223 -12.59 10.24 7.68
CA ASN A 223 -13.88 10.43 7.02
C ASN A 223 -15.09 10.25 7.97
N ASN A 224 -14.87 10.12 9.29
CA ASN A 224 -15.89 9.89 10.31
C ASN A 224 -16.75 8.63 10.04
N GLU A 225 -16.17 7.62 9.41
CA GLU A 225 -16.84 6.35 9.12
C GLU A 225 -16.67 5.36 10.29
N LYS A 226 -17.61 4.43 10.41
CA LYS A 226 -17.60 3.43 11.47
C LYS A 226 -16.44 2.45 11.31
N ILE A 227 -15.71 2.22 12.40
CA ILE A 227 -14.58 1.30 12.45
C ILE A 227 -15.03 -0.02 13.07
N TYR A 228 -14.53 -1.11 12.52
CA TYR A 228 -14.71 -2.47 13.01
C TYR A 228 -13.34 -3.09 13.28
N ASN A 229 -13.28 -4.11 14.15
CA ASN A 229 -12.08 -4.91 14.40
C ASN A 229 -10.89 -4.16 15.05
N LEU A 230 -11.15 -3.25 15.98
CA LEU A 230 -10.10 -2.55 16.73
C LEU A 230 -9.14 -3.51 17.46
N ASN A 231 -9.60 -4.70 17.84
CA ASN A 231 -8.80 -5.73 18.52
C ASN A 231 -7.60 -6.27 17.69
N SER A 232 -7.59 -6.03 16.38
CA SER A 232 -6.47 -6.42 15.51
C SER A 232 -5.33 -5.39 15.48
N ILE A 233 -5.57 -4.20 16.04
CA ILE A 233 -4.61 -3.09 16.08
C ILE A 233 -3.74 -3.23 17.33
N ALA A 234 -2.43 -3.07 17.18
CA ALA A 234 -1.47 -3.19 18.28
C ALA A 234 -1.45 -1.96 19.20
N ASN A 235 -1.65 -0.77 18.60
CA ASN A 235 -1.59 0.55 19.26
C ASN A 235 -2.86 1.38 18.95
N PRO A 236 -4.06 0.92 19.38
CA PRO A 236 -5.32 1.58 19.04
C PRO A 236 -5.49 2.97 19.68
N GLU A 237 -4.74 3.27 20.73
CA GLU A 237 -4.75 4.56 21.42
C GLU A 237 -4.34 5.73 20.52
N CYS A 238 -3.49 5.51 19.52
CA CYS A 238 -3.07 6.56 18.58
C CYS A 238 -4.19 7.00 17.61
N LEU A 239 -5.24 6.19 17.41
CA LEU A 239 -6.32 6.47 16.46
C LEU A 239 -7.08 7.77 16.77
N GLU A 240 -7.19 8.14 18.05
CA GLU A 240 -7.90 9.36 18.45
C GLU A 240 -7.15 10.63 18.02
N GLU A 241 -5.81 10.57 17.95
CA GLU A 241 -4.99 11.67 17.45
C GLU A 241 -5.29 11.94 15.97
N PHE A 242 -5.42 10.88 15.15
CA PHE A 242 -5.81 11.00 13.73
C PHE A 242 -7.17 11.67 13.57
N ARG A 243 -8.15 11.29 14.40
CA ARG A 243 -9.49 11.91 14.39
C ARG A 243 -9.44 13.40 14.70
N LYS A 244 -8.71 13.80 15.73
CA LYS A 244 -8.61 15.20 16.16
C LYS A 244 -7.85 16.07 15.15
N LYS A 245 -6.68 15.58 14.69
CA LYS A 245 -5.79 16.36 13.82
C LYS A 245 -6.24 16.40 12.35
N SER A 246 -7.09 15.46 11.91
CA SER A 246 -7.65 15.46 10.56
C SER A 246 -8.82 16.41 10.36
N GLN A 247 -9.38 16.99 11.42
CA GLN A 247 -10.44 17.98 11.29
C GLN A 247 -9.90 19.20 10.54
N ILE A 248 -10.49 19.48 9.39
CA ILE A 248 -10.20 20.69 8.65
C ILE A 248 -11.09 21.77 9.27
N THR A 249 -10.50 22.60 10.11
CA THR A 249 -11.13 23.88 10.51
C THR A 249 -11.18 24.76 9.26
N ASN A 250 -12.42 25.09 8.85
CA ASN A 250 -12.68 26.10 7.82
C ASN A 250 -12.16 27.47 8.26
#